data_0a84396d5111eaed54eb17ce8ee1a91a
#
_entry.id   0a84396d5111eaed54eb17ce8ee1a91a
#
_cell.length_a   1.000
_cell.length_b   1.000
_cell.length_c   1.000
_cell.angle_alpha   90.00
_cell.angle_beta   90.00
_cell.angle_gamma   90.00
#
_symmetry.space_group_name_H-M   'P 1'
#
loop_
_entity.id
_entity.type
_entity.pdbx_description
1 polymer ?
#
loop_
_entity_poly.entity_id
_entity_poly.type
_entity_poly.pdbx_seq_one_letter_code
_entity_poly.pdbx_strand_id
1 'polypeptide(L)'
;MMSKMIQASTLNALMLGNFDRTISVKEFLHACDTGIGTYTGLDGEAIFEDGVAFRATAEGKVTVMKPEDGVAFGTVAHFDEHVPEQHLTDIASIELLKQKLDPYIAGNKNVFYILKGHAEFNTMHVRSCFVCEKPYPTLSEAASHQREFHYAKVRGDLVAVYCPAYVNGINMPGWHFHFLSGDRTKGGHILGLSTASLAFKLNRLDAYEIILPQNEEFAKLNLCEDLSAKTAAVEGGAHK
;
A
#
# COMPACT_ATOMS: atom_id res chain seq x y z
N MET A 1 -8.76 -0.21 23.52
CA MET A 1 -9.11 0.78 22.49
C MET A 1 -9.45 0.01 21.24
N MET A 2 -10.47 0.41 20.45
CA MET A 2 -10.83 -0.32 19.22
C MET A 2 -9.71 -0.14 18.18
N SER A 3 -9.22 -1.23 17.60
CA SER A 3 -8.20 -1.19 16.55
C SER A 3 -8.78 -0.59 15.28
N LYS A 4 -8.19 0.50 14.78
CA LYS A 4 -8.74 1.32 13.71
C LYS A 4 -7.76 1.44 12.54
N MET A 5 -8.29 1.30 11.33
CA MET A 5 -7.64 1.68 10.10
C MET A 5 -8.00 3.13 9.74
N ILE A 6 -7.04 3.95 9.41
CA ILE A 6 -7.23 5.32 8.93
C ILE A 6 -6.78 5.38 7.47
N GLN A 7 -7.64 5.95 6.62
CA GLN A 7 -7.36 6.14 5.21
C GLN A 7 -7.40 7.60 4.81
N ALA A 8 -6.45 8.01 3.99
CA ALA A 8 -6.43 9.28 3.29
C ALA A 8 -6.98 9.10 1.87
N SER A 9 -7.95 9.93 1.46
CA SER A 9 -8.63 9.92 0.16
C SER A 9 -9.45 8.64 -0.12
N THR A 10 -9.92 8.48 -1.36
CA THR A 10 -10.57 7.28 -1.87
C THR A 10 -9.82 6.74 -3.08
N LEU A 11 -9.90 5.43 -3.32
CA LEU A 11 -9.24 4.81 -4.47
C LEU A 11 -9.79 5.36 -5.79
N ASN A 12 -11.12 5.58 -5.92
CA ASN A 12 -11.69 6.17 -7.12
C ASN A 12 -11.18 7.59 -7.37
N ALA A 13 -10.95 8.40 -6.32
CA ALA A 13 -10.35 9.71 -6.51
C ALA A 13 -8.91 9.61 -7.02
N LEU A 14 -8.11 8.70 -6.47
CA LEU A 14 -6.75 8.41 -6.95
C LEU A 14 -6.79 7.92 -8.41
N MET A 15 -7.68 6.97 -8.74
CA MET A 15 -7.84 6.46 -10.11
C MET A 15 -8.16 7.56 -11.12
N LEU A 16 -8.92 8.58 -10.71
CA LEU A 16 -9.32 9.73 -11.53
C LEU A 16 -8.30 10.88 -11.50
N GLY A 17 -7.12 10.68 -10.91
CA GLY A 17 -6.02 11.66 -10.96
C GLY A 17 -6.04 12.69 -9.83
N ASN A 18 -6.78 12.48 -8.73
CA ASN A 18 -6.65 13.34 -7.56
C ASN A 18 -5.39 12.96 -6.76
N PHE A 19 -4.24 13.51 -7.18
CA PHE A 19 -2.95 13.27 -6.54
C PHE A 19 -2.53 14.41 -5.60
N ASP A 20 -3.45 15.31 -5.31
CA ASP A 20 -3.22 16.38 -4.34
C ASP A 20 -3.09 15.83 -2.92
N ARG A 21 -2.41 16.60 -2.09
CA ARG A 21 -2.30 16.31 -0.67
C ARG A 21 -3.69 16.21 -0.03
N THR A 22 -3.96 15.07 0.59
CA THR A 22 -5.12 14.87 1.47
C THR A 22 -4.77 15.23 2.92
N ILE A 23 -3.59 14.81 3.38
CA ILE A 23 -3.12 14.96 4.76
C ILE A 23 -1.60 15.10 4.78
N SER A 24 -1.00 15.63 5.84
CA SER A 24 0.45 15.58 6.05
C SER A 24 0.88 14.23 6.65
N VAL A 25 2.14 13.87 6.44
CA VAL A 25 2.77 12.69 7.08
C VAL A 25 2.60 12.76 8.60
N LYS A 26 2.85 13.93 9.22
CA LYS A 26 2.72 14.13 10.66
C LYS A 26 1.30 13.85 11.19
N GLU A 27 0.30 14.35 10.49
CA GLU A 27 -1.11 14.15 10.88
C GLU A 27 -1.53 12.70 10.66
N PHE A 28 -1.08 12.10 9.55
CA PHE A 28 -1.43 10.73 9.18
C PHE A 28 -0.83 9.69 10.15
N LEU A 29 0.39 9.93 10.63
CA LEU A 29 1.06 9.08 11.61
C LEU A 29 0.82 9.51 13.07
N HIS A 30 -0.06 10.47 13.35
CA HIS A 30 -0.27 10.98 14.71
C HIS A 30 -0.68 9.88 15.72
N ALA A 31 -1.49 8.91 15.27
CA ALA A 31 -1.97 7.79 16.08
C ALA A 31 -1.75 6.43 15.40
N CYS A 32 -0.92 6.39 14.39
CA CYS A 32 -0.61 5.22 13.58
C CYS A 32 0.89 5.14 13.33
N ASP A 33 1.37 3.96 12.98
CA ASP A 33 2.81 3.71 12.79
C ASP A 33 3.12 2.84 11.57
N THR A 34 2.10 2.16 11.01
CA THR A 34 2.30 1.13 9.97
C THR A 34 1.25 1.29 8.87
N GLY A 35 1.67 1.15 7.61
CA GLY A 35 0.75 1.21 6.47
C GLY A 35 1.43 1.39 5.12
N ILE A 36 0.61 1.66 4.11
CA ILE A 36 1.03 1.82 2.71
C ILE A 36 0.27 2.96 2.03
N GLY A 37 0.79 3.44 0.90
CA GLY A 37 0.12 4.48 0.12
C GLY A 37 1.01 5.12 -0.94
N THR A 38 0.70 6.39 -1.26
CA THR A 38 1.51 7.24 -2.16
C THR A 38 1.46 8.71 -1.72
N TYR A 39 2.43 9.49 -2.19
CA TYR A 39 2.57 10.89 -1.84
C TYR A 39 1.94 11.82 -2.87
N THR A 40 1.87 13.11 -2.53
CA THR A 40 1.38 14.17 -3.43
C THR A 40 2.08 14.11 -4.79
N GLY A 41 1.29 14.22 -5.86
CA GLY A 41 1.80 14.09 -7.23
C GLY A 41 2.09 12.65 -7.65
N LEU A 42 1.62 11.63 -6.93
CA LEU A 42 1.94 10.23 -7.15
C LEU A 42 3.46 9.96 -7.02
N ASP A 43 4.16 10.72 -6.18
CA ASP A 43 5.62 10.72 -6.04
C ASP A 43 6.10 9.48 -5.28
N GLY A 44 6.15 8.36 -5.97
CA GLY A 44 6.64 7.09 -5.44
C GLY A 44 5.64 6.35 -4.55
N GLU A 45 6.08 5.19 -4.07
CA GLU A 45 5.31 4.32 -3.18
C GLU A 45 5.63 4.64 -1.72
N ALA A 46 4.59 4.82 -0.90
CA ALA A 46 4.74 5.07 0.52
C ALA A 46 4.75 3.75 1.30
N ILE A 47 5.73 3.59 2.15
CA ILE A 47 5.79 2.53 3.17
C ILE A 47 5.89 3.21 4.51
N PHE A 48 4.89 3.03 5.37
CA PHE A 48 4.91 3.51 6.74
C PHE A 48 5.26 2.33 7.64
N GLU A 49 6.37 2.46 8.36
CA GLU A 49 6.87 1.40 9.22
C GLU A 49 7.48 1.99 10.48
N ASP A 50 7.00 1.51 11.64
CA ASP A 50 7.46 1.93 12.96
C ASP A 50 7.43 3.47 13.16
N GLY A 51 6.41 4.12 12.62
CA GLY A 51 6.22 5.57 12.69
C GLY A 51 7.11 6.38 11.74
N VAL A 52 7.86 5.73 10.86
CA VAL A 52 8.68 6.38 9.83
C VAL A 52 8.01 6.26 8.47
N ALA A 53 7.94 7.36 7.74
CA ALA A 53 7.40 7.41 6.38
C ALA A 53 8.54 7.29 5.37
N PHE A 54 8.58 6.18 4.63
CA PHE A 54 9.55 5.94 3.55
C PHE A 54 8.87 6.16 2.20
N ARG A 55 9.61 6.76 1.25
CA ARG A 55 9.22 6.90 -0.14
C ARG A 55 10.17 6.09 -1.02
N ALA A 56 9.64 5.10 -1.72
CA ALA A 56 10.35 4.37 -2.76
C ALA A 56 10.03 5.01 -4.12
N THR A 57 11.03 5.62 -4.76
CA THR A 57 10.85 6.41 -5.98
C THR A 57 11.07 5.59 -7.25
N ALA A 58 10.56 6.09 -8.39
CA ALA A 58 10.77 5.48 -9.70
C ALA A 58 12.24 5.57 -10.19
N GLU A 59 13.11 6.35 -9.53
CA GLU A 59 14.56 6.35 -9.75
C GLU A 59 15.28 5.22 -9.00
N GLY A 60 14.54 4.39 -8.25
CA GLY A 60 15.07 3.27 -7.49
C GLY A 60 15.74 3.67 -6.17
N LYS A 61 15.35 4.78 -5.58
CA LYS A 61 15.85 5.28 -4.30
C LYS A 61 14.77 5.20 -3.24
N VAL A 62 15.19 5.00 -1.99
CA VAL A 62 14.33 5.17 -0.82
C VAL A 62 14.78 6.40 -0.03
N THR A 63 13.82 7.23 0.35
CA THR A 63 14.04 8.43 1.16
C THR A 63 13.07 8.48 2.32
N VAL A 64 13.48 9.08 3.44
CA VAL A 64 12.58 9.38 4.56
C VAL A 64 11.86 10.68 4.27
N MET A 65 10.54 10.68 4.41
CA MET A 65 9.70 11.85 4.21
C MET A 65 9.65 12.71 5.46
N LYS A 66 9.47 14.02 5.25
CA LYS A 66 9.37 14.98 6.34
C LYS A 66 7.94 15.04 6.90
N PRO A 67 7.77 15.49 8.15
CA PRO A 67 6.45 15.62 8.76
C PRO A 67 5.44 16.47 7.98
N GLU A 68 5.91 17.49 7.26
CA GLU A 68 5.10 18.41 6.44
C GLU A 68 4.78 17.89 5.05
N ASP A 69 5.44 16.86 4.56
CA ASP A 69 5.19 16.29 3.23
C ASP A 69 3.75 15.74 3.13
N GLY A 70 3.22 15.77 1.91
CA GLY A 70 1.82 15.43 1.66
C GLY A 70 1.63 13.97 1.27
N VAL A 71 0.64 13.33 1.88
CA VAL A 71 0.10 12.03 1.47
C VAL A 71 -1.13 12.28 0.59
N ALA A 72 -1.14 11.74 -0.62
CA ALA A 72 -2.28 11.83 -1.53
C ALA A 72 -3.32 10.75 -1.23
N PHE A 73 -2.86 9.51 -1.12
CA PHE A 73 -3.67 8.33 -0.78
C PHE A 73 -2.85 7.39 0.11
N GLY A 74 -3.50 6.77 1.07
CA GLY A 74 -2.83 5.76 1.89
C GLY A 74 -3.72 5.21 2.98
N THR A 75 -3.25 4.13 3.58
CA THR A 75 -3.95 3.41 4.63
C THR A 75 -2.95 3.07 5.73
N VAL A 76 -3.24 3.50 6.96
CA VAL A 76 -2.37 3.27 8.12
C VAL A 76 -3.18 2.78 9.32
N ALA A 77 -2.50 2.10 10.24
CA ALA A 77 -3.02 1.71 11.54
C ALA A 77 -1.92 1.78 12.60
N HIS A 78 -2.32 1.78 13.87
CA HIS A 78 -1.41 1.44 14.95
C HIS A 78 -1.22 -0.08 14.97
N PHE A 79 0.03 -0.53 14.90
CA PHE A 79 0.36 -1.96 14.86
C PHE A 79 0.64 -2.49 16.25
N ASP A 80 -0.13 -3.49 16.69
CA ASP A 80 0.13 -4.20 17.95
C ASP A 80 1.24 -5.24 17.74
N GLU A 81 2.43 -4.92 18.23
CA GLU A 81 3.60 -5.82 18.15
C GLU A 81 3.51 -7.03 19.10
N HIS A 82 2.53 -7.06 20.01
CA HIS A 82 2.37 -8.17 20.97
C HIS A 82 1.60 -9.35 20.40
N VAL A 83 1.01 -9.23 19.20
CA VAL A 83 0.37 -10.37 18.53
C VAL A 83 1.40 -11.46 18.22
N PRO A 84 1.00 -12.75 18.28
CA PRO A 84 1.91 -13.85 17.98
C PRO A 84 2.48 -13.77 16.56
N GLU A 85 3.77 -13.99 16.43
CA GLU A 85 4.42 -14.18 15.14
C GLU A 85 4.02 -15.52 14.54
N GLN A 86 3.75 -15.51 13.26
CA GLN A 86 3.38 -16.67 12.43
C GLN A 86 4.44 -16.90 11.36
N HIS A 87 4.47 -18.12 10.82
CA HIS A 87 5.43 -18.48 9.79
C HIS A 87 4.73 -19.16 8.61
N LEU A 88 5.10 -18.76 7.40
CA LEU A 88 4.74 -19.44 6.15
C LEU A 88 6.02 -19.93 5.46
N THR A 89 5.95 -21.05 4.78
CA THR A 89 7.06 -21.61 3.98
C THR A 89 6.66 -21.80 2.53
N ASP A 90 7.66 -21.98 1.67
CA ASP A 90 7.48 -22.37 0.28
C ASP A 90 6.52 -21.43 -0.49
N ILE A 91 6.82 -20.15 -0.47
CA ILE A 91 6.06 -19.10 -1.15
C ILE A 91 6.71 -18.87 -2.51
N ALA A 92 6.12 -19.43 -3.57
CA ALA A 92 6.64 -19.35 -4.93
C ALA A 92 6.15 -18.12 -5.71
N SER A 93 5.04 -17.50 -5.29
CA SER A 93 4.47 -16.30 -5.92
C SER A 93 3.62 -15.48 -4.94
N ILE A 94 3.27 -14.24 -5.34
CA ILE A 94 2.37 -13.38 -4.57
C ILE A 94 0.96 -13.98 -4.48
N GLU A 95 0.48 -14.67 -5.50
CA GLU A 95 -0.82 -15.35 -5.51
C GLU A 95 -0.83 -16.48 -4.47
N LEU A 96 0.27 -17.26 -4.40
CA LEU A 96 0.40 -18.31 -3.39
C LEU A 96 0.51 -17.71 -1.99
N LEU A 97 1.18 -16.56 -1.82
CA LEU A 97 1.19 -15.84 -0.54
C LEU A 97 -0.23 -15.45 -0.12
N LYS A 98 -1.03 -14.85 -1.01
CA LYS A 98 -2.44 -14.51 -0.75
C LYS A 98 -3.25 -15.73 -0.33
N GLN A 99 -3.09 -16.86 -1.03
CA GLN A 99 -3.77 -18.13 -0.69
C GLN A 99 -3.33 -18.67 0.68
N LYS A 100 -2.04 -18.57 1.03
CA LYS A 100 -1.52 -19.02 2.33
C LYS A 100 -1.93 -18.10 3.47
N LEU A 101 -2.23 -16.84 3.22
CA LEU A 101 -2.77 -15.88 4.20
C LEU A 101 -4.29 -16.05 4.43
N ASP A 102 -5.02 -16.59 3.48
CA ASP A 102 -6.47 -16.78 3.55
C ASP A 102 -6.96 -17.50 4.84
N PRO A 103 -6.33 -18.58 5.34
CA PRO A 103 -6.73 -19.22 6.58
C PRO A 103 -6.68 -18.29 7.80
N TYR A 104 -5.77 -17.33 7.85
CA TYR A 104 -5.60 -16.43 9.00
C TYR A 104 -6.70 -15.37 9.08
N ILE A 105 -7.37 -15.08 7.95
CA ILE A 105 -8.49 -14.14 7.87
C ILE A 105 -9.84 -14.85 7.65
N ALA A 106 -9.85 -16.20 7.50
CA ALA A 106 -11.05 -16.97 7.15
C ALA A 106 -12.18 -16.82 8.16
N GLY A 107 -11.86 -16.56 9.44
CA GLY A 107 -12.85 -16.35 10.50
C GLY A 107 -13.71 -15.10 10.30
N ASN A 108 -13.20 -14.06 9.66
CA ASN A 108 -13.96 -12.87 9.32
C ASN A 108 -13.30 -12.07 8.18
N LYS A 109 -13.67 -12.34 6.94
CA LYS A 109 -13.23 -11.56 5.76
C LYS A 109 -13.95 -10.21 5.58
N ASN A 110 -14.86 -9.87 6.48
CA ASN A 110 -15.61 -8.62 6.45
C ASN A 110 -15.01 -7.51 7.35
N VAL A 111 -13.83 -7.74 7.91
CA VAL A 111 -13.06 -6.74 8.65
C VAL A 111 -11.72 -6.50 7.96
N PHE A 112 -11.01 -5.47 8.40
CA PHE A 112 -9.72 -5.10 7.85
C PHE A 112 -8.59 -5.81 8.58
N TYR A 113 -7.45 -5.97 7.89
CA TYR A 113 -6.24 -6.48 8.52
C TYR A 113 -5.02 -5.68 8.03
N ILE A 114 -4.04 -5.54 8.93
CA ILE A 114 -2.72 -5.03 8.59
C ILE A 114 -1.67 -6.08 8.97
N LEU A 115 -0.69 -6.25 8.10
CA LEU A 115 0.34 -7.26 8.23
C LEU A 115 1.72 -6.62 8.14
N LYS A 116 2.62 -7.01 9.03
CA LYS A 116 4.07 -6.82 8.91
C LYS A 116 4.72 -8.19 8.74
N GLY A 117 5.55 -8.34 7.72
CA GLY A 117 6.28 -9.58 7.46
C GLY A 117 7.75 -9.31 7.22
N HIS A 118 8.60 -10.28 7.54
CA HIS A 118 10.04 -10.20 7.34
C HIS A 118 10.56 -11.48 6.69
N ALA A 119 11.41 -11.33 5.67
CA ALA A 119 12.00 -12.48 4.97
C ALA A 119 13.31 -12.15 4.27
N GLU A 120 14.02 -13.20 3.87
CA GLU A 120 14.95 -13.16 2.75
C GLU A 120 14.21 -13.65 1.50
N PHE A 121 13.93 -12.72 0.58
CA PHE A 121 13.21 -13.01 -0.65
C PHE A 121 14.20 -13.54 -1.70
N ASN A 122 13.89 -14.69 -2.29
CA ASN A 122 14.65 -15.23 -3.43
C ASN A 122 14.50 -14.31 -4.64
N THR A 123 13.29 -13.83 -4.88
CA THR A 123 12.95 -12.80 -5.87
C THR A 123 11.98 -11.80 -5.26
N MET A 124 12.15 -10.53 -5.62
CA MET A 124 11.22 -9.45 -5.29
C MET A 124 11.05 -8.58 -6.53
N HIS A 125 9.84 -8.50 -7.04
CA HIS A 125 9.44 -7.66 -8.15
C HIS A 125 8.53 -6.55 -7.63
N VAL A 126 8.97 -5.32 -7.77
CA VAL A 126 8.24 -4.13 -7.31
C VAL A 126 8.14 -3.09 -8.41
N ARG A 127 7.19 -2.18 -8.27
CA ARG A 127 7.06 -0.99 -9.11
C ARG A 127 7.06 0.29 -8.28
N SER A 128 7.30 1.40 -8.96
CA SER A 128 7.03 2.75 -8.46
C SER A 128 6.66 3.67 -9.60
N CYS A 129 5.77 4.65 -9.34
CA CYS A 129 5.36 5.66 -10.30
C CYS A 129 6.31 6.86 -10.24
N PHE A 130 6.48 7.52 -11.39
CA PHE A 130 7.12 8.83 -11.46
C PHE A 130 6.20 9.92 -10.93
N VAL A 131 6.80 10.95 -10.35
CA VAL A 131 6.07 12.14 -9.93
C VAL A 131 5.33 12.77 -11.12
N CYS A 132 4.07 13.12 -10.90
CA CYS A 132 3.22 13.80 -11.87
C CYS A 132 3.06 15.28 -11.51
N GLU A 133 2.99 16.12 -12.54
CA GLU A 133 2.68 17.55 -12.42
C GLU A 133 1.25 17.84 -12.89
N LYS A 134 0.65 18.93 -12.40
CA LYS A 134 -0.67 19.38 -12.83
C LYS A 134 -0.66 19.93 -14.26
N PRO A 135 -1.71 19.64 -15.06
CA PRO A 135 -2.88 18.84 -14.72
C PRO A 135 -2.52 17.35 -14.60
N TYR A 136 -2.95 16.70 -13.50
CA TYR A 136 -2.63 15.31 -13.27
C TYR A 136 -3.29 14.38 -14.28
N PRO A 137 -2.59 13.33 -14.75
CA PRO A 137 -3.19 12.25 -15.54
C PRO A 137 -4.05 11.35 -14.63
N THR A 138 -4.81 10.44 -15.23
CA THR A 138 -5.41 9.33 -14.50
C THR A 138 -4.33 8.39 -13.95
N LEU A 139 -4.65 7.61 -12.90
CA LEU A 139 -3.71 6.63 -12.37
C LEU A 139 -3.30 5.59 -13.43
N SER A 140 -4.22 5.18 -14.29
CA SER A 140 -3.92 4.23 -15.38
C SER A 140 -2.91 4.80 -16.38
N GLU A 141 -3.00 6.07 -16.72
CA GLU A 141 -2.04 6.75 -17.59
C GLU A 141 -0.67 6.87 -16.89
N ALA A 142 -0.64 7.32 -15.63
CA ALA A 142 0.60 7.42 -14.85
C ALA A 142 1.29 6.05 -14.69
N ALA A 143 0.53 5.01 -14.37
CA ALA A 143 1.04 3.66 -14.19
C ALA A 143 1.56 3.03 -15.50
N SER A 144 1.09 3.46 -16.68
CA SER A 144 1.62 2.99 -17.97
C SER A 144 3.10 3.38 -18.18
N HIS A 145 3.60 4.33 -17.41
CA HIS A 145 5.00 4.80 -17.42
C HIS A 145 5.76 4.45 -16.14
N GLN A 146 5.19 3.58 -15.26
CA GLN A 146 5.86 3.15 -14.03
C GLN A 146 7.24 2.54 -14.28
N ARG A 147 8.09 2.56 -13.27
CA ARG A 147 9.36 1.85 -13.28
C ARG A 147 9.25 0.58 -12.45
N GLU A 148 9.64 -0.54 -13.05
CA GLU A 148 9.70 -1.83 -12.38
C GLU A 148 11.13 -2.19 -12.00
N PHE A 149 11.28 -2.87 -10.85
CA PHE A 149 12.57 -3.31 -10.33
C PHE A 149 12.48 -4.78 -9.93
N HIS A 150 13.53 -5.52 -10.27
CA HIS A 150 13.69 -6.93 -9.93
C HIS A 150 14.91 -7.11 -9.03
N TYR A 151 14.68 -7.61 -7.83
CA TYR A 151 15.74 -7.89 -6.87
C TYR A 151 15.82 -9.39 -6.62
N ALA A 152 17.04 -9.91 -6.49
CA ALA A 152 17.32 -11.28 -6.11
C ALA A 152 18.05 -11.33 -4.76
N LYS A 153 17.70 -12.31 -3.92
CA LYS A 153 18.31 -12.53 -2.59
C LYS A 153 18.35 -11.27 -1.75
N VAL A 154 17.20 -10.62 -1.61
CA VAL A 154 17.05 -9.37 -0.85
C VAL A 154 16.32 -9.64 0.46
N ARG A 155 16.88 -9.14 1.57
CA ARG A 155 16.23 -9.14 2.88
C ARG A 155 15.42 -7.86 3.05
N GLY A 156 14.28 -7.98 3.70
CA GLY A 156 13.47 -6.81 3.99
C GLY A 156 12.11 -7.14 4.58
N ASP A 157 11.34 -6.07 4.69
CA ASP A 157 10.06 -6.05 5.34
C ASP A 157 8.96 -5.91 4.28
N LEU A 158 7.83 -6.50 4.58
CA LEU A 158 6.61 -6.46 3.78
C LEU A 158 5.53 -5.87 4.67
N VAL A 159 4.97 -4.76 4.23
CA VAL A 159 3.78 -4.16 4.85
C VAL A 159 2.60 -4.40 3.94
N ALA A 160 1.50 -4.92 4.49
CA ALA A 160 0.31 -5.19 3.71
C ALA A 160 -0.96 -4.81 4.44
N VAL A 161 -1.97 -4.45 3.66
CA VAL A 161 -3.34 -4.24 4.13
C VAL A 161 -4.28 -5.19 3.40
N TYR A 162 -5.29 -5.70 4.13
CA TYR A 162 -6.40 -6.42 3.55
C TYR A 162 -7.67 -5.62 3.76
N CYS A 163 -8.40 -5.41 2.67
CA CYS A 163 -9.68 -4.74 2.68
C CYS A 163 -10.80 -5.67 2.19
N PRO A 164 -11.97 -5.66 2.85
CA PRO A 164 -13.14 -6.42 2.42
C PRO A 164 -13.65 -6.00 1.03
N ALA A 165 -14.37 -6.89 0.35
CA ALA A 165 -14.88 -6.64 -0.98
C ALA A 165 -15.86 -5.43 -1.07
N TYR A 166 -16.59 -5.14 0.01
CA TYR A 166 -17.56 -4.05 0.04
C TYR A 166 -16.95 -2.64 0.01
N VAL A 167 -15.63 -2.47 0.19
CA VAL A 167 -14.96 -1.17 0.10
C VAL A 167 -14.50 -0.81 -1.32
N ASN A 168 -14.93 -1.56 -2.33
CA ASN A 168 -14.62 -1.26 -3.72
C ASN A 168 -14.89 0.22 -4.07
N GLY A 169 -13.92 0.87 -4.73
CA GLY A 169 -13.96 2.31 -5.02
C GLY A 169 -13.49 3.21 -3.87
N ILE A 170 -13.55 2.73 -2.62
CA ILE A 170 -12.98 3.43 -1.46
C ILE A 170 -11.54 3.00 -1.25
N ASN A 171 -11.28 1.68 -1.26
CA ASN A 171 -9.96 1.08 -1.20
C ASN A 171 -9.89 -0.12 -2.15
N MET A 172 -8.71 -0.73 -2.31
CA MET A 172 -8.52 -1.94 -3.09
C MET A 172 -9.00 -3.17 -2.32
N PRO A 173 -10.01 -3.92 -2.80
CA PRO A 173 -10.42 -5.16 -2.18
C PRO A 173 -9.32 -6.23 -2.22
N GLY A 174 -9.19 -6.98 -1.13
CA GLY A 174 -8.17 -8.02 -1.00
C GLY A 174 -6.86 -7.49 -0.40
N TRP A 175 -5.78 -8.21 -0.67
CA TRP A 175 -4.46 -7.90 -0.17
C TRP A 175 -3.71 -6.93 -1.08
N HIS A 176 -3.11 -5.90 -0.48
CA HIS A 176 -2.22 -4.92 -1.12
C HIS A 176 -0.89 -4.89 -0.35
N PHE A 177 0.24 -5.02 -1.06
CA PHE A 177 1.55 -5.24 -0.45
C PHE A 177 2.57 -4.21 -0.94
N HIS A 178 3.34 -3.65 0.01
CA HIS A 178 4.54 -2.88 -0.27
C HIS A 178 5.77 -3.53 0.37
N PHE A 179 6.93 -3.31 -0.22
CA PHE A 179 8.22 -3.84 0.20
C PHE A 179 9.16 -2.71 0.60
N LEU A 180 9.97 -2.96 1.63
CA LEU A 180 11.08 -2.12 2.04
C LEU A 180 12.28 -3.00 2.41
N SER A 181 13.44 -2.82 1.76
CA SER A 181 14.64 -3.60 2.08
C SER A 181 15.18 -3.27 3.46
N GLY A 182 15.83 -4.24 4.10
CA GLY A 182 16.39 -4.09 5.44
C GLY A 182 17.45 -2.97 5.55
N ASP A 183 18.16 -2.68 4.46
CA ASP A 183 19.11 -1.57 4.35
C ASP A 183 18.44 -0.23 3.99
N ARG A 184 17.10 -0.21 3.82
CA ARG A 184 16.29 0.98 3.46
C ARG A 184 16.72 1.64 2.15
N THR A 185 17.28 0.87 1.21
CA THR A 185 17.75 1.39 -0.10
C THR A 185 16.83 1.01 -1.26
N LYS A 186 15.95 0.00 -1.08
CA LYS A 186 15.03 -0.54 -2.09
C LYS A 186 13.62 -0.64 -1.52
N GLY A 187 12.62 -0.42 -2.36
CA GLY A 187 11.22 -0.53 -1.95
C GLY A 187 10.28 -0.38 -3.14
N GLY A 188 8.99 -0.46 -2.88
CA GLY A 188 7.94 -0.26 -3.88
C GLY A 188 6.69 -1.10 -3.65
N HIS A 189 5.70 -0.91 -4.51
CA HIS A 189 4.51 -1.76 -4.59
C HIS A 189 4.88 -3.14 -5.15
N ILE A 190 4.47 -4.21 -4.49
CA ILE A 190 4.87 -5.57 -4.87
C ILE A 190 4.00 -6.09 -6.01
N LEU A 191 4.63 -6.44 -7.12
CA LEU A 191 4.01 -7.14 -8.26
C LEU A 191 4.23 -8.65 -8.19
N GLY A 192 5.34 -9.09 -7.59
CA GLY A 192 5.67 -10.50 -7.45
C GLY A 192 6.77 -10.74 -6.43
N LEU A 193 6.78 -11.91 -5.84
CA LEU A 193 7.81 -12.31 -4.90
C LEU A 193 7.94 -13.84 -4.83
N SER A 194 9.09 -14.30 -4.33
CA SER A 194 9.24 -15.66 -3.84
C SER A 194 10.17 -15.70 -2.64
N THR A 195 9.88 -16.58 -1.68
CA THR A 195 10.72 -16.82 -0.51
C THR A 195 10.52 -18.24 0.03
N ALA A 196 11.57 -18.78 0.64
CA ALA A 196 11.48 -20.07 1.32
C ALA A 196 10.71 -19.97 2.64
N SER A 197 10.78 -18.82 3.33
CA SER A 197 10.12 -18.61 4.62
C SER A 197 9.80 -17.13 4.81
N LEU A 198 8.63 -16.85 5.37
CA LEU A 198 8.15 -15.53 5.78
C LEU A 198 7.69 -15.61 7.24
N ALA A 199 8.33 -14.86 8.11
CA ALA A 199 7.81 -14.56 9.44
C ALA A 199 6.88 -13.35 9.33
N PHE A 200 5.71 -13.38 9.98
CA PHE A 200 4.77 -12.27 9.93
C PHE A 200 3.93 -12.16 11.18
N LYS A 201 3.47 -10.96 11.43
CA LYS A 201 2.44 -10.63 12.43
C LYS A 201 1.23 -10.04 11.72
N LEU A 202 0.04 -10.32 12.22
CA LEU A 202 -1.23 -9.92 11.62
C LEU A 202 -2.14 -9.30 12.67
N ASN A 203 -2.52 -8.05 12.44
CA ASN A 203 -3.48 -7.35 13.29
C ASN A 203 -4.84 -7.25 12.60
N ARG A 204 -5.89 -7.59 13.34
CA ARG A 204 -7.27 -7.34 12.95
C ARG A 204 -7.68 -5.93 13.34
N LEU A 205 -8.42 -5.25 12.46
CA LEU A 205 -8.88 -3.88 12.63
C LEU A 205 -10.41 -3.84 12.48
N ASP A 206 -11.11 -3.38 13.53
CA ASP A 206 -12.58 -3.44 13.64
C ASP A 206 -13.26 -2.10 13.33
N ALA A 207 -12.49 -1.04 13.07
CA ALA A 207 -13.00 0.27 12.70
C ALA A 207 -12.26 0.84 11.48
N TYR A 208 -12.94 1.70 10.74
CA TYR A 208 -12.42 2.33 9.53
C TYR A 208 -12.80 3.80 9.50
N GLU A 209 -11.82 4.67 9.35
CA GLU A 209 -11.98 6.12 9.25
C GLU A 209 -11.39 6.61 7.94
N ILE A 210 -12.13 7.45 7.22
CA ILE A 210 -11.68 8.01 5.94
C ILE A 210 -11.57 9.52 6.09
N ILE A 211 -10.39 10.06 5.75
CA ILE A 211 -10.13 11.50 5.66
C ILE A 211 -10.24 11.87 4.19
N LEU A 212 -11.22 12.71 3.86
CA LEU A 212 -11.49 13.10 2.48
C LEU A 212 -10.67 14.34 2.09
N PRO A 213 -10.17 14.41 0.83
CA PRO A 213 -9.53 15.61 0.30
C PRO A 213 -10.44 16.84 0.38
N GLN A 214 -9.85 18.00 0.70
CA GLN A 214 -10.56 19.27 0.84
C GLN A 214 -10.28 20.20 -0.35
N ASN A 215 -9.99 19.66 -1.54
CA ASN A 215 -9.69 20.43 -2.74
C ASN A 215 -10.89 20.47 -3.71
N GLU A 216 -10.90 21.50 -4.58
CA GLU A 216 -12.00 21.70 -5.55
C GLU A 216 -12.05 20.61 -6.62
N GLU A 217 -10.90 20.02 -6.98
CA GLU A 217 -10.80 18.94 -7.96
C GLU A 217 -11.56 17.72 -7.45
N PHE A 218 -11.37 17.34 -6.17
CA PHE A 218 -12.09 16.21 -5.56
C PHE A 218 -13.61 16.44 -5.60
N ALA A 219 -14.09 17.67 -5.35
CA ALA A 219 -15.50 17.99 -5.37
C ALA A 219 -16.17 17.83 -6.76
N LYS A 220 -15.38 17.85 -7.83
CA LYS A 220 -15.85 17.73 -9.22
C LYS A 220 -15.82 16.29 -9.75
N LEU A 221 -15.19 15.35 -9.03
CA LEU A 221 -15.03 13.96 -9.50
C LEU A 221 -16.36 13.19 -9.45
N ASN A 222 -16.58 12.35 -10.46
CA ASN A 222 -17.65 11.35 -10.42
C ASN A 222 -17.16 10.07 -9.75
N LEU A 223 -17.25 9.99 -8.43
CA LEU A 223 -16.78 8.85 -7.64
C LEU A 223 -17.72 7.63 -7.69
N CYS A 224 -18.87 7.75 -8.36
CA CYS A 224 -19.83 6.65 -8.51
C CYS A 224 -19.54 5.76 -9.73
N GLU A 225 -18.54 6.09 -10.54
CA GLU A 225 -18.11 5.26 -11.67
C GLU A 225 -17.52 3.95 -11.17
N ASP A 226 -17.89 2.82 -11.81
CA ASP A 226 -17.24 1.54 -11.55
C ASP A 226 -15.88 1.48 -12.27
N LEU A 227 -14.82 1.63 -11.48
CA LEU A 227 -13.43 1.59 -11.95
C LEU A 227 -12.74 0.26 -11.66
N SER A 228 -13.47 -0.77 -11.21
CA SER A 228 -12.92 -2.05 -10.75
C SER A 228 -11.97 -2.70 -11.77
N ALA A 229 -12.34 -2.70 -13.05
CA ALA A 229 -11.50 -3.29 -14.10
C ALA A 229 -10.20 -2.49 -14.33
N LYS A 230 -10.26 -1.16 -14.28
CA LYS A 230 -9.09 -0.28 -14.39
C LYS A 230 -8.17 -0.46 -13.17
N THR A 231 -8.76 -0.52 -11.97
CA THR A 231 -8.04 -0.78 -10.71
C THR A 231 -7.31 -2.12 -10.77
N ALA A 232 -7.99 -3.19 -11.16
CA ALA A 232 -7.37 -4.51 -11.26
C ALA A 232 -6.20 -4.55 -12.26
N ALA A 233 -6.29 -3.81 -13.37
CA ALA A 233 -5.21 -3.72 -14.35
C ALA A 233 -3.98 -2.97 -13.78
N VAL A 234 -4.18 -1.90 -13.02
CA VAL A 234 -3.10 -1.11 -12.42
C VAL A 234 -2.44 -1.85 -11.26
N GLU A 235 -3.24 -2.41 -10.35
CA GLU A 235 -2.77 -3.01 -9.11
C GLU A 235 -2.33 -4.48 -9.26
N GLY A 236 -2.85 -5.18 -10.27
CA GLY A 236 -2.57 -6.59 -10.53
C GLY A 236 -1.31 -6.85 -11.35
N GLY A 237 -0.57 -5.83 -11.80
CA GLY A 237 0.65 -6.00 -12.60
C GLY A 237 0.43 -6.60 -13.99
N ALA A 238 -0.80 -6.61 -14.50
CA ALA A 238 -1.13 -7.14 -15.83
C ALA A 238 -0.83 -6.09 -16.93
N HIS A 239 0.41 -5.65 -17.03
CA HIS A 239 0.88 -4.98 -18.25
C HIS A 239 1.64 -6.02 -19.09
N LYS A 240 1.04 -6.36 -20.24
CA LYS A 240 1.69 -7.16 -21.30
C LYS A 240 2.74 -6.34 -22.02
#